data_4253adfe50ad032d331aeb927610f603
#
_entry.id   4253adfe50ad032d331aeb927610f603
#
_cell.length_a   1.000
_cell.length_b   1.000
_cell.length_c   1.000
_cell.angle_alpha   90.00
_cell.angle_beta   90.00
_cell.angle_gamma   90.00
#
_symmetry.space_group_name_H-M   'P 1'
#
loop_
_entity.id
_entity.type
_entity.pdbx_description
1 polymer ?
#
loop_
_entity_poly.entity_id
_entity_poly.type
_entity_poly.pdbx_seq_one_letter_code
_entity_poly.pdbx_strand_id
1 'polypeptide(L)'
;VLLVEDDELIASGVREALRRRAYQVDWVVNGKDALEAALHHYFDLIILDLGLPGLDGLDLLSKLRANRNLTPAIIVSARGTTQNRIDGLNVGADDYLVKPFVLDELFARIQAIERRVGGVATNLLCMGDVELDLAGIRVFYRGNEVLMQRREFSLLKKLMESPRQVFTREQLEESLYGWASELGSNAIDVYVHNIRKKLYGDVIKTLRGVGYRIDPQLESK
;
A
#
# COMPACT_ATOMS: atom_id res chain seq x y z
N VAL A 1 3.84 2.16 0.55
CA VAL A 1 3.36 3.54 0.29
C VAL A 1 4.54 4.42 -0.02
N LEU A 2 4.48 5.18 -1.11
CA LEU A 2 5.41 6.26 -1.40
C LEU A 2 4.82 7.57 -0.86
N LEU A 3 5.50 8.20 0.10
CA LEU A 3 5.17 9.53 0.61
C LEU A 3 6.10 10.54 -0.04
N VAL A 4 5.55 11.51 -0.76
CA VAL A 4 6.29 12.58 -1.42
C VAL A 4 5.91 13.91 -0.76
N GLU A 5 6.76 14.42 0.08
CA GLU A 5 6.53 15.58 0.95
C GLU A 5 7.87 16.22 1.31
N ASP A 6 8.04 17.50 1.10
CA ASP A 6 9.27 18.22 1.41
C ASP A 6 9.29 18.80 2.84
N ASP A 7 8.13 18.97 3.47
CA ASP A 7 8.02 19.36 4.88
C ASP A 7 8.27 18.16 5.80
N GLU A 8 9.40 18.18 6.53
CA GLU A 8 9.82 17.10 7.42
C GLU A 8 8.85 16.86 8.58
N LEU A 9 8.20 17.92 9.10
CA LEU A 9 7.26 17.79 10.22
C LEU A 9 6.00 17.06 9.77
N ILE A 10 5.46 17.45 8.61
CA ILE A 10 4.29 16.78 8.01
C ILE A 10 4.64 15.34 7.67
N ALA A 11 5.77 15.13 6.99
CA ALA A 11 6.23 13.80 6.59
C ALA A 11 6.42 12.88 7.80
N SER A 12 7.06 13.34 8.87
CA SER A 12 7.27 12.56 10.10
C SER A 12 5.96 12.15 10.74
N GLY A 13 5.00 13.07 10.86
CA GLY A 13 3.68 12.79 11.42
C GLY A 13 2.91 11.75 10.61
N VAL A 14 2.87 11.91 9.28
CA VAL A 14 2.20 10.99 8.36
C VAL A 14 2.87 9.61 8.38
N ARG A 15 4.21 9.55 8.32
CA ARG A 15 4.97 8.29 8.36
C ARG A 15 4.71 7.49 9.63
N GLU A 16 4.80 8.15 10.78
CA GLU A 16 4.56 7.49 12.08
C GLU A 16 3.13 6.95 12.16
N ALA A 17 2.15 7.73 11.75
CA ALA A 17 0.75 7.34 11.78
C ALA A 17 0.44 6.18 10.81
N LEU A 18 1.05 6.17 9.60
CA LEU A 18 0.95 5.06 8.65
C LEU A 18 1.61 3.79 9.18
N ARG A 19 2.81 3.90 9.76
CA ARG A 19 3.52 2.76 10.35
C ARG A 19 2.76 2.11 11.50
N ARG A 20 2.04 2.90 12.31
CA ARG A 20 1.16 2.36 13.36
C ARG A 20 0.03 1.50 12.80
N ARG A 21 -0.38 1.77 11.56
CA ARG A 21 -1.41 0.99 10.83
C ARG A 21 -0.82 -0.08 9.90
N ALA A 22 0.43 -0.50 10.16
CA ALA A 22 1.14 -1.55 9.44
C ALA A 22 1.47 -1.23 7.96
N TYR A 23 1.43 0.04 7.54
CA TYR A 23 1.94 0.44 6.23
C TYR A 23 3.47 0.55 6.26
N GLN A 24 4.10 0.03 5.22
CA GLN A 24 5.49 0.38 4.91
C GLN A 24 5.51 1.71 4.16
N VAL A 25 6.37 2.63 4.59
CA VAL A 25 6.43 3.99 4.02
C VAL A 25 7.85 4.33 3.61
N ASP A 26 8.02 4.59 2.35
CA ASP A 26 9.21 5.18 1.76
C ASP A 26 8.93 6.67 1.54
N TRP A 27 9.86 7.51 1.98
CA TRP A 27 9.72 8.96 1.95
C TRP A 27 10.74 9.60 1.03
N VAL A 28 10.27 10.50 0.18
CA VAL A 28 11.06 11.25 -0.78
C VAL A 28 10.69 12.73 -0.70
N VAL A 29 11.68 13.61 -0.75
CA VAL A 29 11.52 15.06 -0.53
C VAL A 29 11.40 15.88 -1.81
N ASN A 30 11.67 15.31 -2.96
CA ASN A 30 11.60 16.04 -4.24
C ASN A 30 10.90 15.23 -5.34
N GLY A 31 10.33 15.96 -6.31
CA GLY A 31 9.51 15.34 -7.34
C GLY A 31 10.29 14.52 -8.38
N LYS A 32 11.58 14.78 -8.62
CA LYS A 32 12.39 14.01 -9.58
C LYS A 32 12.72 12.64 -9.04
N ASP A 33 13.19 12.57 -7.79
CA ASP A 33 13.52 11.30 -7.13
C ASP A 33 12.25 10.47 -6.92
N ALA A 34 11.11 11.15 -6.62
CA ALA A 34 9.83 10.48 -6.50
C ALA A 34 9.35 9.87 -7.81
N LEU A 35 9.56 10.56 -8.94
CA LEU A 35 9.23 10.01 -10.27
C LEU A 35 10.10 8.78 -10.57
N GLU A 36 11.41 8.87 -10.32
CA GLU A 36 12.33 7.76 -10.52
C GLU A 36 11.96 6.56 -9.64
N ALA A 37 11.74 6.80 -8.35
CA ALA A 37 11.29 5.76 -7.42
C ALA A 37 10.02 5.08 -7.89
N ALA A 38 8.98 5.84 -8.27
CA ALA A 38 7.69 5.29 -8.69
C ALA A 38 7.74 4.56 -10.05
N LEU A 39 8.74 4.84 -10.91
CA LEU A 39 8.92 4.12 -12.17
C LEU A 39 9.71 2.81 -12.01
N HIS A 40 10.60 2.74 -11.03
CA HIS A 40 11.50 1.59 -10.85
C HIS A 40 11.12 0.66 -9.71
N HIS A 41 10.27 1.10 -8.78
CA HIS A 41 9.82 0.31 -7.64
C HIS A 41 8.30 0.19 -7.60
N TYR A 42 7.82 -0.85 -6.91
CA TYR A 42 6.39 -1.11 -6.76
C TYR A 42 5.85 -0.44 -5.50
N PHE A 43 4.79 0.35 -5.67
CA PHE A 43 4.04 0.96 -4.57
C PHE A 43 2.54 0.66 -4.72
N ASP A 44 1.85 0.48 -3.58
CA ASP A 44 0.40 0.27 -3.54
C ASP A 44 -0.37 1.60 -3.52
N LEU A 45 0.30 2.68 -3.08
CA LEU A 45 -0.27 4.00 -2.92
C LEU A 45 0.83 5.05 -2.99
N ILE A 46 0.53 6.19 -3.60
CA ILE A 46 1.33 7.41 -3.57
C ILE A 46 0.56 8.48 -2.79
N ILE A 47 1.19 9.09 -1.78
CA ILE A 47 0.71 10.30 -1.10
C ILE A 47 1.61 11.42 -1.59
N LEU A 48 1.04 12.41 -2.27
CA LEU A 48 1.77 13.36 -3.10
C LEU A 48 1.46 14.81 -2.73
N ASP A 49 2.46 15.56 -2.27
CA ASP A 49 2.35 17.03 -2.27
C ASP A 49 2.58 17.58 -3.68
N LEU A 50 2.01 18.73 -3.96
CA LEU A 50 2.19 19.44 -5.23
C LEU A 50 3.37 20.42 -5.20
N GLY A 51 3.63 21.03 -4.06
CA GLY A 51 4.65 22.08 -3.89
C GLY A 51 6.11 21.59 -3.80
N LEU A 52 6.44 20.53 -4.52
CA LEU A 52 7.74 19.85 -4.37
C LEU A 52 8.89 20.59 -5.08
N PRO A 53 10.10 20.55 -4.53
CA PRO A 53 11.27 20.98 -5.25
C PRO A 53 11.60 20.06 -6.44
N GLY A 54 12.19 20.63 -7.49
CA GLY A 54 12.70 19.91 -8.65
C GLY A 54 11.67 19.52 -9.71
N LEU A 55 10.51 19.03 -9.32
CA LEU A 55 9.38 18.69 -10.21
C LEU A 55 8.08 18.87 -9.45
N ASP A 56 7.15 19.70 -9.96
CA ASP A 56 5.82 19.89 -9.36
C ASP A 56 5.04 18.56 -9.32
N GLY A 57 4.24 18.37 -8.27
CA GLY A 57 3.51 17.11 -8.08
C GLY A 57 2.49 16.80 -9.16
N LEU A 58 1.85 17.80 -9.79
CA LEU A 58 0.96 17.57 -10.93
C LEU A 58 1.71 17.08 -12.16
N ASP A 59 2.89 17.66 -12.44
CA ASP A 59 3.74 17.23 -13.54
C ASP A 59 4.27 15.81 -13.28
N LEU A 60 4.63 15.50 -12.04
CA LEU A 60 5.03 14.15 -11.61
C LEU A 60 3.91 13.16 -11.91
N LEU A 61 2.71 13.42 -11.41
CA LEU A 61 1.55 12.53 -11.61
C LEU A 61 1.22 12.36 -13.09
N SER A 62 1.23 13.45 -13.87
CA SER A 62 1.03 13.41 -15.31
C SER A 62 2.03 12.49 -16.01
N LYS A 63 3.33 12.60 -15.66
CA LYS A 63 4.39 11.73 -16.20
C LYS A 63 4.20 10.28 -15.81
N LEU A 64 3.80 9.97 -14.58
CA LEU A 64 3.48 8.61 -14.15
C LEU A 64 2.34 8.03 -15.00
N ARG A 65 1.26 8.76 -15.18
CA ARG A 65 0.11 8.31 -16.00
C ARG A 65 0.49 8.12 -17.47
N ALA A 66 1.31 9.00 -18.04
CA ALA A 66 1.86 8.85 -19.40
C ALA A 66 2.69 7.58 -19.55
N ASN A 67 3.40 7.14 -18.50
CA ASN A 67 4.15 5.89 -18.46
C ASN A 67 3.29 4.68 -18.06
N ARG A 68 1.95 4.80 -18.07
CA ARG A 68 1.00 3.75 -17.68
C ARG A 68 1.18 3.24 -16.25
N ASN A 69 1.81 4.02 -15.40
CA ASN A 69 1.82 3.75 -13.98
C ASN A 69 0.46 4.18 -13.41
N LEU A 70 -0.35 3.20 -13.01
CA LEU A 70 -1.70 3.38 -12.46
C LEU A 70 -1.73 3.24 -10.94
N THR A 71 -0.58 3.31 -10.27
CA THR A 71 -0.53 3.30 -8.80
C THR A 71 -1.49 4.36 -8.26
N PRO A 72 -2.41 4.01 -7.36
CA PRO A 72 -3.33 4.95 -6.76
C PRO A 72 -2.59 6.12 -6.12
N ALA A 73 -3.12 7.34 -6.28
CA ALA A 73 -2.48 8.55 -5.79
C ALA A 73 -3.47 9.47 -5.07
N ILE A 74 -3.12 9.88 -3.85
CA ILE A 74 -3.81 10.94 -3.11
C ILE A 74 -2.94 12.20 -3.17
N ILE A 75 -3.48 13.27 -3.69
CA ILE A 75 -2.84 14.58 -3.58
C ILE A 75 -3.12 15.16 -2.19
N VAL A 76 -2.07 15.65 -1.52
CA VAL A 76 -2.16 16.32 -0.21
C VAL A 76 -1.46 17.66 -0.32
N SER A 77 -2.20 18.77 -0.46
CA SER A 77 -1.57 20.05 -0.82
C SER A 77 -2.25 21.27 -0.17
N ALA A 78 -1.49 22.33 0.03
CA ALA A 78 -2.01 23.65 0.45
C ALA A 78 -2.82 24.34 -0.67
N ARG A 79 -2.75 23.87 -1.93
CA ARG A 79 -3.52 24.41 -3.06
C ARG A 79 -4.98 23.98 -2.95
N GLY A 80 -5.79 24.76 -2.21
CA GLY A 80 -7.15 24.36 -1.79
C GLY A 80 -8.28 24.85 -2.70
N THR A 81 -8.03 25.57 -3.81
CA THR A 81 -9.11 26.06 -4.70
C THR A 81 -9.86 24.90 -5.36
N THR A 82 -11.12 25.15 -5.72
CA THR A 82 -11.93 24.18 -6.45
C THR A 82 -11.25 23.79 -7.76
N GLN A 83 -10.64 24.74 -8.47
CA GLN A 83 -9.95 24.47 -9.71
C GLN A 83 -8.74 23.55 -9.51
N ASN A 84 -7.90 23.80 -8.49
CA ASN A 84 -6.75 22.93 -8.21
C ASN A 84 -7.16 21.48 -7.93
N ARG A 85 -8.29 21.28 -7.24
CA ARG A 85 -8.82 19.93 -6.99
C ARG A 85 -9.30 19.26 -8.28
N ILE A 86 -10.00 20.00 -9.12
CA ILE A 86 -10.46 19.52 -10.44
C ILE A 86 -9.25 19.13 -11.30
N ASP A 87 -8.24 19.98 -11.37
CA ASP A 87 -7.03 19.75 -12.16
C ASP A 87 -6.29 18.49 -11.67
N GLY A 88 -6.12 18.34 -10.34
CA GLY A 88 -5.48 17.16 -9.75
C GLY A 88 -6.21 15.86 -10.08
N LEU A 89 -7.54 15.84 -9.95
CA LEU A 89 -8.36 14.67 -10.28
C LEU A 89 -8.34 14.36 -11.78
N ASN A 90 -8.39 15.38 -12.65
CA ASN A 90 -8.33 15.20 -14.10
C ASN A 90 -6.97 14.67 -14.59
N VAL A 91 -5.87 15.00 -13.90
CA VAL A 91 -4.54 14.43 -14.19
C VAL A 91 -4.46 12.96 -13.79
N GLY A 92 -5.41 12.47 -12.98
CA GLY A 92 -5.52 11.07 -12.61
C GLY A 92 -5.18 10.76 -11.15
N ALA A 93 -5.34 11.74 -10.25
CA ALA A 93 -5.38 11.45 -8.81
C ALA A 93 -6.69 10.73 -8.45
N ASP A 94 -6.61 9.81 -7.49
CA ASP A 94 -7.77 9.07 -6.99
C ASP A 94 -8.54 9.85 -5.92
N ASP A 95 -7.85 10.75 -5.22
CA ASP A 95 -8.46 11.68 -4.26
C ASP A 95 -7.57 12.92 -4.05
N TYR A 96 -8.15 13.93 -3.39
CA TYR A 96 -7.48 15.21 -3.12
C TYR A 96 -7.80 15.67 -1.70
N LEU A 97 -6.77 15.91 -0.88
CA LEU A 97 -6.87 16.37 0.50
C LEU A 97 -6.16 17.73 0.65
N VAL A 98 -6.86 18.71 1.23
CA VAL A 98 -6.31 20.07 1.40
C VAL A 98 -5.63 20.21 2.76
N LYS A 99 -4.42 20.76 2.80
CA LYS A 99 -3.72 21.14 4.04
C LYS A 99 -4.32 22.43 4.63
N PRO A 100 -4.51 22.55 5.96
CA PRO A 100 -4.24 21.54 6.99
C PRO A 100 -5.33 20.47 7.05
N PHE A 101 -4.96 19.23 7.38
CA PHE A 101 -5.86 18.09 7.49
C PHE A 101 -5.65 17.34 8.82
N VAL A 102 -6.62 16.54 9.20
CA VAL A 102 -6.47 15.57 10.30
C VAL A 102 -6.11 14.20 9.75
N LEU A 103 -5.26 13.48 10.47
CA LEU A 103 -4.77 12.17 10.03
C LEU A 103 -5.91 11.16 9.79
N ASP A 104 -6.96 11.21 10.58
CA ASP A 104 -8.11 10.31 10.40
C ASP A 104 -8.84 10.56 9.06
N GLU A 105 -8.87 11.80 8.56
CA GLU A 105 -9.39 12.08 7.21
C GLU A 105 -8.50 11.45 6.14
N LEU A 106 -7.18 11.60 6.24
CA LEU A 106 -6.26 10.95 5.31
C LEU A 106 -6.46 9.43 5.29
N PHE A 107 -6.60 8.80 6.46
CA PHE A 107 -6.84 7.36 6.55
C PHE A 107 -8.19 6.93 5.97
N ALA A 108 -9.25 7.69 6.20
CA ALA A 108 -10.55 7.39 5.62
C ALA A 108 -10.50 7.38 4.08
N ARG A 109 -9.72 8.29 3.49
CA ARG A 109 -9.51 8.38 2.03
C ARG A 109 -8.64 7.23 1.51
N ILE A 110 -7.54 6.88 2.20
CA ILE A 110 -6.72 5.72 1.89
C ILE A 110 -7.58 4.45 1.84
N GLN A 111 -8.37 4.21 2.89
CA GLN A 111 -9.27 3.05 2.96
C GLN A 111 -10.31 3.06 1.84
N ALA A 112 -10.83 4.24 1.44
CA ALA A 112 -11.77 4.34 0.33
C ALA A 112 -11.11 3.92 -1.01
N ILE A 113 -9.86 4.28 -1.22
CA ILE A 113 -9.09 3.87 -2.41
C ILE A 113 -8.80 2.37 -2.37
N GLU A 114 -8.30 1.85 -1.24
CA GLU A 114 -8.02 0.42 -1.07
C GLU A 114 -9.27 -0.44 -1.34
N ARG A 115 -10.45 -0.02 -0.85
CA ARG A 115 -11.72 -0.70 -1.16
C ARG A 115 -12.03 -0.73 -2.65
N ARG A 116 -11.78 0.36 -3.39
CA ARG A 116 -12.03 0.43 -4.85
C ARG A 116 -11.10 -0.50 -5.61
N VAL A 117 -9.83 -0.53 -5.24
CA VAL A 117 -8.81 -1.38 -5.88
C VAL A 117 -8.99 -2.84 -5.52
N GLY A 118 -9.29 -3.15 -4.26
CA GLY A 118 -9.50 -4.51 -3.76
C GLY A 118 -10.90 -5.09 -4.03
N GLY A 119 -11.84 -4.30 -4.55
CA GLY A 119 -13.22 -4.76 -4.79
C GLY A 119 -14.03 -5.04 -3.50
N VAL A 120 -13.56 -4.58 -2.33
CA VAL A 120 -14.16 -4.91 -1.01
C VAL A 120 -14.93 -3.71 -0.46
N ALA A 121 -16.20 -3.91 -0.12
CA ALA A 121 -17.10 -2.86 0.38
C ALA A 121 -16.90 -2.52 1.88
N THR A 122 -16.06 -3.26 2.62
CA THR A 122 -15.88 -3.14 4.09
C THR A 122 -14.40 -3.11 4.46
N ASN A 123 -14.10 -2.72 5.72
CA ASN A 123 -12.74 -2.84 6.27
C ASN A 123 -12.32 -4.31 6.55
N LEU A 124 -13.13 -5.25 6.13
CA LEU A 124 -12.87 -6.69 6.21
C LEU A 124 -12.47 -7.19 4.84
N LEU A 125 -11.29 -7.74 4.73
CA LEU A 125 -10.83 -8.46 3.55
C LEU A 125 -11.02 -9.95 3.81
N CYS A 126 -12.01 -10.55 3.14
CA CYS A 126 -12.39 -11.95 3.36
C CYS A 126 -11.96 -12.81 2.19
N MET A 127 -11.44 -13.99 2.49
CA MET A 127 -11.10 -15.01 1.49
C MET A 127 -11.30 -16.41 2.11
N GLY A 128 -12.38 -17.07 1.71
CA GLY A 128 -12.81 -18.33 2.33
C GLY A 128 -13.01 -18.18 3.83
N ASP A 129 -12.32 -19.01 4.60
CA ASP A 129 -12.37 -19.00 6.07
C ASP A 129 -11.43 -17.96 6.73
N VAL A 130 -10.69 -17.17 5.94
CA VAL A 130 -9.74 -16.16 6.43
C VAL A 130 -10.33 -14.76 6.28
N GLU A 131 -10.35 -14.00 7.36
CA GLU A 131 -10.84 -12.63 7.40
C GLU A 131 -9.78 -11.72 8.02
N LEU A 132 -9.48 -10.59 7.36
CA LEU A 132 -8.60 -9.55 7.87
C LEU A 132 -9.42 -8.31 8.19
N ASP A 133 -9.40 -7.90 9.46
CA ASP A 133 -9.85 -6.58 9.90
C ASP A 133 -8.72 -5.57 9.69
N LEU A 134 -8.81 -4.80 8.61
CA LEU A 134 -7.77 -3.85 8.22
C LEU A 134 -7.68 -2.66 9.20
N ALA A 135 -8.79 -2.30 9.84
CA ALA A 135 -8.83 -1.21 10.82
C ALA A 135 -8.24 -1.63 12.17
N GLY A 136 -8.57 -2.84 12.64
CA GLY A 136 -8.08 -3.39 13.89
C GLY A 136 -6.72 -4.09 13.79
N ILE A 137 -6.21 -4.32 12.57
CA ILE A 137 -5.00 -5.11 12.30
C ILE A 137 -5.13 -6.52 12.92
N ARG A 138 -6.28 -7.15 12.71
CA ARG A 138 -6.60 -8.47 13.26
C ARG A 138 -6.86 -9.47 12.15
N VAL A 139 -6.57 -10.71 12.43
CA VAL A 139 -6.82 -11.83 11.52
C VAL A 139 -7.73 -12.82 12.20
N PHE A 140 -8.74 -13.29 11.48
CA PHE A 140 -9.62 -14.35 11.93
C PHE A 140 -9.53 -15.53 10.97
N TYR A 141 -9.55 -16.72 11.51
CA TYR A 141 -9.63 -17.97 10.76
C TYR A 141 -10.77 -18.81 11.34
N ARG A 142 -11.78 -19.08 10.50
CA ARG A 142 -13.02 -19.78 10.94
C ARG A 142 -13.67 -19.10 12.14
N GLY A 143 -13.73 -17.77 12.14
CA GLY A 143 -14.31 -16.96 13.20
C GLY A 143 -13.46 -16.82 14.47
N ASN A 144 -12.31 -17.49 14.58
CA ASN A 144 -11.41 -17.37 15.72
C ASN A 144 -10.27 -16.43 15.43
N GLU A 145 -9.97 -15.52 16.35
CA GLU A 145 -8.84 -14.58 16.21
C GLU A 145 -7.50 -15.32 16.23
N VAL A 146 -6.65 -15.01 15.27
CA VAL A 146 -5.31 -15.58 15.12
C VAL A 146 -4.27 -14.49 15.31
N LEU A 147 -3.44 -14.63 16.36
CA LEU A 147 -2.39 -13.67 16.63
C LEU A 147 -1.30 -13.72 15.55
N MET A 148 -1.13 -12.60 14.84
CA MET A 148 -0.10 -12.43 13.82
C MET A 148 0.84 -11.28 14.16
N GLN A 149 2.12 -11.44 13.78
CA GLN A 149 3.06 -10.32 13.80
C GLN A 149 2.70 -9.32 12.69
N ARG A 150 3.06 -8.05 12.87
CA ARG A 150 2.76 -7.00 11.86
C ARG A 150 3.20 -7.35 10.45
N ARG A 151 4.39 -7.94 10.30
CA ARG A 151 4.94 -8.33 9.00
C ARG A 151 4.17 -9.49 8.37
N GLU A 152 3.72 -10.44 9.17
CA GLU A 152 2.86 -11.54 8.71
C GLU A 152 1.51 -11.01 8.26
N PHE A 153 0.90 -10.08 9.03
CA PHE A 153 -0.34 -9.40 8.65
C PHE A 153 -0.18 -8.63 7.33
N SER A 154 0.89 -7.82 7.19
CA SER A 154 1.14 -7.05 5.98
C SER A 154 1.36 -7.94 4.75
N LEU A 155 2.08 -9.06 4.90
CA LEU A 155 2.27 -10.04 3.84
C LEU A 155 0.96 -10.69 3.43
N LEU A 156 0.17 -11.14 4.39
CA LEU A 156 -1.14 -11.77 4.14
C LEU A 156 -2.11 -10.79 3.47
N LYS A 157 -2.19 -9.54 3.98
CA LYS A 157 -2.96 -8.44 3.38
C LYS A 157 -2.58 -8.27 1.91
N LYS A 158 -1.29 -8.09 1.61
CA LYS A 158 -0.78 -7.90 0.26
C LYS A 158 -1.21 -9.00 -0.70
N LEU A 159 -1.10 -10.25 -0.27
CA LEU A 159 -1.48 -11.39 -1.09
C LEU A 159 -3.00 -11.49 -1.28
N MET A 160 -3.79 -11.18 -0.25
CA MET A 160 -5.26 -11.22 -0.30
C MET A 160 -5.87 -10.07 -1.11
N GLU A 161 -5.22 -8.91 -1.18
CA GLU A 161 -5.66 -7.78 -2.02
C GLU A 161 -5.56 -8.09 -3.54
N SER A 162 -4.69 -9.03 -3.91
CA SER A 162 -4.47 -9.40 -5.31
C SER A 162 -4.38 -10.93 -5.49
N PRO A 163 -5.48 -11.67 -5.26
CA PRO A 163 -5.44 -13.13 -5.11
C PRO A 163 -5.01 -13.89 -6.37
N ARG A 164 -5.12 -13.27 -7.55
CA ARG A 164 -4.70 -13.88 -8.82
C ARG A 164 -3.26 -13.54 -9.21
N GLN A 165 -2.65 -12.59 -8.51
CA GLN A 165 -1.30 -12.13 -8.79
C GLN A 165 -0.26 -13.04 -8.12
N VAL A 166 0.79 -13.36 -8.85
CA VAL A 166 2.00 -13.96 -8.30
C VAL A 166 2.98 -12.84 -8.00
N PHE A 167 3.44 -12.78 -6.78
CA PHE A 167 4.44 -11.81 -6.34
C PHE A 167 5.80 -12.49 -6.25
N THR A 168 6.83 -11.87 -6.82
CA THR A 168 8.20 -12.35 -6.60
C THR A 168 8.62 -12.08 -5.16
N ARG A 169 9.72 -12.70 -4.73
CA ARG A 169 10.28 -12.46 -3.40
C ARG A 169 10.65 -10.99 -3.22
N GLU A 170 11.30 -10.40 -4.22
CA GLU A 170 11.75 -9.01 -4.23
C GLU A 170 10.56 -8.05 -4.09
N GLN A 171 9.47 -8.28 -4.81
CA GLN A 171 8.25 -7.46 -4.71
C GLN A 171 7.63 -7.52 -3.30
N LEU A 172 7.65 -8.70 -2.67
CA LEU A 172 7.16 -8.86 -1.30
C LEU A 172 8.10 -8.20 -0.28
N GLU A 173 9.42 -8.30 -0.49
CA GLU A 173 10.41 -7.63 0.36
C GLU A 173 10.26 -6.10 0.27
N GLU A 174 10.19 -5.53 -0.93
CA GLU A 174 9.94 -4.10 -1.14
C GLU A 174 8.64 -3.65 -0.45
N SER A 175 7.56 -4.41 -0.60
CA SER A 175 6.27 -4.12 0.04
C SER A 175 6.33 -4.12 1.57
N LEU A 176 7.17 -4.98 2.19
CA LEU A 176 7.27 -5.13 3.64
C LEU A 176 8.33 -4.25 4.30
N TYR A 177 9.38 -3.90 3.59
CA TYR A 177 10.56 -3.24 4.15
C TYR A 177 10.91 -1.92 3.47
N GLY A 178 10.34 -1.66 2.30
CA GLY A 178 10.69 -0.53 1.45
C GLY A 178 11.92 -0.78 0.59
N TRP A 179 12.07 0.05 -0.43
CA TRP A 179 13.10 -0.09 -1.46
C TRP A 179 14.54 0.12 -0.97
N ALA A 180 14.73 0.82 0.17
CA ALA A 180 16.04 1.16 0.71
C ALA A 180 16.59 0.15 1.74
N SER A 181 15.91 -0.96 2.01
CA SER A 181 16.36 -1.90 3.04
C SER A 181 17.10 -3.10 2.44
N GLU A 182 18.38 -3.17 2.73
CA GLU A 182 19.20 -4.37 2.55
C GLU A 182 18.84 -5.41 3.62
N LEU A 183 17.90 -6.31 3.35
CA LEU A 183 17.58 -7.39 4.27
C LEU A 183 17.91 -8.74 3.65
N GLY A 184 18.40 -9.63 4.52
CA GLY A 184 18.83 -10.99 4.14
C GLY A 184 17.68 -11.80 3.53
N SER A 185 17.99 -12.55 2.51
CA SER A 185 17.12 -13.20 1.53
C SER A 185 16.08 -14.21 2.03
N ASN A 186 15.90 -14.43 3.34
CA ASN A 186 15.05 -15.50 3.87
C ASN A 186 13.84 -15.01 4.69
N ALA A 187 13.63 -13.70 4.86
CA ALA A 187 12.57 -13.18 5.73
C ALA A 187 11.16 -13.55 5.21
N ILE A 188 10.93 -13.48 3.92
CA ILE A 188 9.64 -13.83 3.30
C ILE A 188 9.30 -15.30 3.54
N ASP A 189 10.26 -16.21 3.37
CA ASP A 189 10.05 -17.65 3.61
C ASP A 189 9.62 -17.94 5.05
N VAL A 190 10.22 -17.23 6.01
CA VAL A 190 9.87 -17.35 7.43
C VAL A 190 8.44 -16.88 7.68
N TYR A 191 8.04 -15.73 7.12
CA TYR A 191 6.66 -15.25 7.28
C TYR A 191 5.65 -16.15 6.60
N VAL A 192 5.93 -16.62 5.39
CA VAL A 192 5.09 -17.60 4.69
C VAL A 192 4.93 -18.87 5.51
N HIS A 193 6.03 -19.39 6.06
CA HIS A 193 5.99 -20.56 6.94
C HIS A 193 5.11 -20.32 8.17
N ASN A 194 5.29 -19.20 8.86
CA ASN A 194 4.53 -18.85 10.05
C ASN A 194 3.03 -18.68 9.75
N ILE A 195 2.69 -18.00 8.65
CA ILE A 195 1.29 -17.82 8.23
C ILE A 195 0.64 -19.18 7.95
N ARG A 196 1.32 -20.06 7.22
CA ARG A 196 0.84 -21.43 6.96
C ARG A 196 0.62 -22.23 8.24
N LYS A 197 1.51 -22.10 9.20
CA LYS A 197 1.39 -22.78 10.50
C LYS A 197 0.21 -22.25 11.32
N LYS A 198 -0.07 -20.96 11.25
CA LYS A 198 -1.13 -20.30 12.04
C LYS A 198 -2.52 -20.45 11.42
N LEU A 199 -2.60 -20.53 10.10
CA LEU A 199 -3.86 -20.72 9.37
C LEU A 199 -3.99 -22.16 8.89
N TYR A 200 -3.45 -22.46 7.71
CA TYR A 200 -3.37 -23.82 7.13
C TYR A 200 -2.30 -23.85 6.03
N GLY A 201 -1.77 -25.05 5.75
CA GLY A 201 -0.56 -25.22 4.93
C GLY A 201 -0.62 -24.68 3.51
N ASP A 202 -1.81 -24.69 2.92
CA ASP A 202 -2.01 -24.31 1.50
C ASP A 202 -2.49 -22.87 1.29
N VAL A 203 -2.67 -22.08 2.36
CA VAL A 203 -3.15 -20.69 2.27
C VAL A 203 -2.33 -19.82 1.32
N ILE A 204 -1.04 -20.02 1.28
CA ILE A 204 -0.11 -19.38 0.34
C ILE A 204 0.52 -20.48 -0.51
N LYS A 205 0.39 -20.38 -1.83
CA LYS A 205 1.07 -21.29 -2.77
C LYS A 205 2.44 -20.74 -3.14
N THR A 206 3.45 -21.61 -3.11
CA THR A 206 4.78 -21.33 -3.66
C THR A 206 4.84 -21.81 -5.10
N LEU A 207 5.12 -20.90 -6.03
CA LEU A 207 5.44 -21.23 -7.42
C LEU A 207 6.97 -21.24 -7.54
N ARG A 208 7.54 -22.45 -7.61
CA ARG A 208 9.01 -22.62 -7.64
C ARG A 208 9.65 -21.81 -8.76
N GLY A 209 10.67 -21.02 -8.42
CA GLY A 209 11.38 -20.15 -9.36
C GLY A 209 10.61 -18.89 -9.79
N VAL A 210 9.38 -18.66 -9.30
CA VAL A 210 8.55 -17.51 -9.68
C VAL A 210 8.21 -16.65 -8.46
N GLY A 211 7.62 -17.24 -7.39
CA GLY A 211 7.22 -16.47 -6.21
C GLY A 211 6.06 -17.09 -5.43
N TYR A 212 5.23 -16.23 -4.86
CA TYR A 212 4.14 -16.58 -3.97
C TYR A 212 2.82 -15.97 -4.43
N ARG A 213 1.73 -16.66 -4.17
CA ARG A 213 0.37 -16.13 -4.26
C ARG A 213 -0.51 -16.74 -3.20
N ILE A 214 -1.62 -16.09 -2.87
CA ILE A 214 -2.65 -16.72 -2.05
C ILE A 214 -3.38 -17.80 -2.87
N ASP A 215 -3.92 -18.82 -2.21
CA ASP A 215 -4.68 -19.86 -2.92
C ASP A 215 -6.05 -19.33 -3.36
N PRO A 216 -6.35 -19.20 -4.65
CA PRO A 216 -7.62 -18.69 -5.12
C PRO A 216 -8.80 -19.67 -4.92
N GLN A 217 -8.56 -20.93 -4.55
CA GLN A 217 -9.62 -21.90 -4.28
C GLN A 217 -10.39 -21.60 -2.98
N LEU A 218 -9.99 -20.57 -2.24
CA LEU A 218 -10.72 -20.04 -1.09
C LEU A 218 -11.98 -19.25 -1.46
N GLU A 219 -12.17 -18.91 -2.74
CA GLU A 219 -13.36 -18.19 -3.22
C GLU A 219 -14.61 -19.07 -3.34
N SER A 220 -14.52 -20.39 -3.07
CA SER A 220 -15.61 -21.32 -3.36
C SER A 220 -15.77 -22.37 -2.25
N LYS A 221 -16.54 -22.03 -1.22
CA LYS A 221 -17.43 -22.98 -0.53
C LYS A 221 -18.55 -22.25 0.16
#